data_2b31b346ed3ee91f6602c131fb42b4ab
#
_entry.id   2b31b346ed3ee91f6602c131fb42b4ab
#
_cell.length_a   1.000
_cell.length_b   1.000
_cell.length_c   1.000
_cell.angle_alpha   90.00
_cell.angle_beta   90.00
_cell.angle_gamma   90.00
#
_symmetry.space_group_name_H-M   'P 1'
#
loop_
_entity.id
_entity.type
_entity.pdbx_description
1 polymer ?
#
loop_
_entity_poly.entity_id
_entity_poly.type
_entity_poly.pdbx_seq_one_letter_code
_entity_poly.pdbx_strand_id
1 'polypeptide(L)'
;FDVHLGIAHTRWATHGEPNPINSHPQRSDKNNEFIVIHNGIITNYKDLRKFLESKGYDFESETDTESIAKLVKYMYDNRDSDDISFTTLVERVIQQLVMHGAQRGVGTQGWMGTDIHAPGSNTQGSPVKDRVSAVIEHTNRVIFLEDDDVAAVVDGRLSIHRIKRTAVNKSIILSFISFIGNFSSFMQKEIFEQPESVVNTMRGRVNFDDYTVNLGGLKDHIKEIQRCRRLILIACGTSYHAGVATRQVLEELTELPVMVELASDFLDRNTPVFRDDVCFFISQSGETADTLMGLRYCKERGALTVGITNTVGSSISRETDCGVHINAGPEIGVASTKVIPSLQTFLNLSSLCKSQLSVCMKYRQCVVMRDAGLKADTTLILPDLIKEVLSMDDEIQKLATELYHQKSVLIMGRGYHYATCLEGALKIKEITYMHSEGILAGELKHGPLALVDKLMPVIMIIMRDHTYAKCQNALQQVIARQGRPVIICDKEDIETIKNNKRTIKVPHSVDCLQGILSVIPLQLLAFHLAVLRGYDVDFPRNLAKSVTVE
;
A
#
# COMPACT_ATOMS: atom_id res chain seq x y z
N PHE A 1 2.84 -9.43 37.48
CA PHE A 1 2.95 -10.71 36.76
C PHE A 1 4.43 -11.07 36.66
N ASP A 2 4.77 -12.31 37.01
CA ASP A 2 6.17 -12.79 36.97
C ASP A 2 6.55 -13.34 35.58
N VAL A 3 5.66 -13.30 34.61
CA VAL A 3 5.86 -13.74 33.23
C VAL A 3 6.09 -12.54 32.35
N HIS A 4 7.20 -12.55 31.58
CA HIS A 4 7.64 -11.43 30.73
C HIS A 4 7.55 -11.71 29.22
N LEU A 5 6.97 -12.85 28.82
CA LEU A 5 6.73 -13.19 27.41
C LEU A 5 5.24 -13.36 27.16
N GLY A 6 4.74 -12.73 26.12
CA GLY A 6 3.37 -12.87 25.66
C GLY A 6 3.31 -12.90 24.13
N ILE A 7 2.43 -13.72 23.58
CA ILE A 7 2.11 -13.72 22.16
C ILE A 7 0.64 -13.36 21.97
N ALA A 8 0.34 -12.53 20.98
CA ALA A 8 -1.02 -12.11 20.63
C ALA A 8 -1.14 -11.92 19.12
N HIS A 9 -2.34 -12.12 18.58
CA HIS A 9 -2.59 -12.04 17.16
C HIS A 9 -3.99 -11.49 16.88
N THR A 10 -4.12 -10.56 15.94
CA THR A 10 -5.39 -9.92 15.55
C THR A 10 -6.13 -10.69 14.46
N ARG A 11 -5.67 -11.81 14.04
CA ARG A 11 -6.15 -12.73 13.02
C ARG A 11 -6.86 -12.12 11.80
N TRP A 12 -6.29 -12.36 10.62
CA TRP A 12 -7.00 -12.30 9.35
C TRP A 12 -7.44 -13.75 8.99
N ALA A 13 -8.75 -13.98 8.85
CA ALA A 13 -9.25 -15.33 8.58
C ALA A 13 -8.97 -15.73 7.12
N THR A 14 -8.05 -16.65 6.91
CA THR A 14 -7.79 -17.32 5.63
C THR A 14 -8.45 -18.68 5.55
N HIS A 15 -8.49 -19.42 6.67
CA HIS A 15 -9.15 -20.73 6.83
C HIS A 15 -9.98 -20.78 8.11
N GLY A 16 -11.20 -21.30 8.01
CA GLY A 16 -12.16 -21.39 9.10
C GLY A 16 -12.88 -20.06 9.42
N GLU A 17 -14.09 -20.13 9.94
CA GLU A 17 -14.88 -18.97 10.31
C GLU A 17 -14.21 -18.13 11.41
N PRO A 18 -14.41 -16.79 11.42
CA PRO A 18 -13.95 -15.94 12.51
C PRO A 18 -14.68 -16.27 13.83
N ASN A 19 -14.09 -17.13 14.64
CA ASN A 19 -14.57 -17.51 15.96
C ASN A 19 -13.40 -17.72 16.94
N PRO A 20 -13.64 -17.80 18.27
CA PRO A 20 -12.58 -17.98 19.25
C PRO A 20 -11.74 -19.26 19.07
N ILE A 21 -12.33 -20.36 18.60
CA ILE A 21 -11.63 -21.64 18.42
C ILE A 21 -10.63 -21.55 17.27
N ASN A 22 -11.01 -20.84 16.21
CA ASN A 22 -10.16 -20.60 15.05
C ASN A 22 -9.18 -19.43 15.23
N SER A 23 -9.15 -18.78 16.40
CA SER A 23 -8.23 -17.67 16.68
C SER A 23 -6.82 -18.14 17.01
N HIS A 24 -5.82 -17.31 16.73
CA HIS A 24 -4.44 -17.55 17.18
C HIS A 24 -4.22 -17.03 18.60
N PRO A 25 -3.32 -17.63 19.36
CA PRO A 25 -2.46 -18.77 19.03
C PRO A 25 -3.19 -20.11 18.99
N GLN A 26 -2.71 -21.03 18.16
CA GLN A 26 -3.16 -22.42 18.12
C GLN A 26 -2.26 -23.28 19.00
N ARG A 27 -2.82 -24.33 19.60
CA ARG A 27 -2.14 -25.17 20.59
C ARG A 27 -1.89 -26.60 20.11
N SER A 28 -0.80 -27.20 20.60
CA SER A 28 -0.44 -28.58 20.28
C SER A 28 -1.33 -29.62 20.97
N ASP A 29 -1.75 -29.34 22.19
CA ASP A 29 -2.46 -30.26 23.08
C ASP A 29 -3.21 -29.51 24.18
N LYS A 30 -3.96 -30.22 25.02
CA LYS A 30 -4.74 -29.65 26.12
C LYS A 30 -3.87 -29.01 27.23
N ASN A 31 -2.60 -29.36 27.28
CA ASN A 31 -1.65 -28.80 28.26
C ASN A 31 -0.97 -27.54 27.75
N ASN A 32 -1.22 -27.16 26.48
CA ASN A 32 -0.57 -26.03 25.80
C ASN A 32 0.97 -26.14 25.78
N GLU A 33 1.51 -27.34 25.57
CA GLU A 33 2.96 -27.55 25.60
C GLU A 33 3.66 -26.74 24.51
N PHE A 34 3.06 -26.67 23.32
CA PHE A 34 3.49 -25.78 22.23
C PHE A 34 2.32 -24.91 21.77
N ILE A 35 2.60 -23.63 21.57
CA ILE A 35 1.63 -22.66 21.05
C ILE A 35 2.23 -21.95 19.84
N VAL A 36 1.43 -21.76 18.80
CA VAL A 36 1.87 -21.26 17.50
C VAL A 36 0.98 -20.12 17.04
N ILE A 37 1.61 -19.04 16.58
CA ILE A 37 1.02 -18.00 15.76
C ILE A 37 1.63 -18.10 14.37
N HIS A 38 0.81 -18.03 13.33
CA HIS A 38 1.27 -18.10 11.96
C HIS A 38 0.52 -17.10 11.09
N ASN A 39 1.26 -16.38 10.25
CA ASN A 39 0.74 -15.53 9.18
C ASN A 39 1.10 -16.19 7.84
N GLY A 40 0.11 -16.64 7.11
CA GLY A 40 0.30 -17.31 5.82
C GLY A 40 -0.74 -18.39 5.57
N ILE A 41 -0.56 -19.16 4.51
CA ILE A 41 -1.40 -20.30 4.12
C ILE A 41 -0.52 -21.52 3.94
N ILE A 42 -0.88 -22.62 4.60
CA ILE A 42 -0.20 -23.90 4.47
C ILE A 42 -0.97 -24.77 3.48
N THR A 43 -0.43 -24.95 2.28
CA THR A 43 -1.17 -25.63 1.21
C THR A 43 -1.31 -27.12 1.43
N ASN A 44 -0.36 -27.76 2.08
CA ASN A 44 -0.40 -29.19 2.41
C ASN A 44 -1.04 -29.50 3.78
N TYR A 45 -1.74 -28.55 4.41
CA TYR A 45 -2.31 -28.72 5.74
C TYR A 45 -3.30 -29.88 5.83
N LYS A 46 -4.08 -30.15 4.75
CA LYS A 46 -5.06 -31.25 4.72
C LYS A 46 -4.39 -32.63 4.80
N ASP A 47 -3.25 -32.78 4.15
CA ASP A 47 -2.49 -34.03 4.17
C ASP A 47 -1.76 -34.21 5.52
N LEU A 48 -1.19 -33.11 6.04
CA LEU A 48 -0.61 -33.10 7.39
C LEU A 48 -1.66 -33.43 8.45
N ARG A 49 -2.86 -32.84 8.35
CA ARG A 49 -3.97 -33.12 9.26
C ARG A 49 -4.35 -34.60 9.26
N LYS A 50 -4.59 -35.18 8.08
CA LYS A 50 -4.89 -36.63 7.94
C LYS A 50 -3.79 -37.50 8.53
N PHE A 51 -2.54 -37.14 8.26
CA PHE A 51 -1.38 -37.86 8.81
C PHE A 51 -1.38 -37.80 10.34
N LEU A 52 -1.51 -36.61 10.92
CA LEU A 52 -1.51 -36.40 12.38
C LEU A 52 -2.72 -37.05 13.08
N GLU A 53 -3.91 -36.96 12.47
CA GLU A 53 -5.11 -37.68 12.95
C GLU A 53 -4.88 -39.20 12.96
N SER A 54 -4.20 -39.75 11.94
CA SER A 54 -3.83 -41.18 11.91
C SER A 54 -2.84 -41.59 13.00
N LYS A 55 -2.13 -40.60 13.58
CA LYS A 55 -1.20 -40.78 14.71
C LYS A 55 -1.84 -40.50 16.07
N GLY A 56 -3.14 -40.19 16.10
CA GLY A 56 -3.92 -40.00 17.34
C GLY A 56 -3.92 -38.55 17.84
N TYR A 57 -3.61 -37.57 17.00
CA TYR A 57 -3.69 -36.15 17.35
C TYR A 57 -5.05 -35.58 16.94
N ASP A 58 -5.84 -35.16 17.92
CA ASP A 58 -7.17 -34.56 17.72
C ASP A 58 -7.03 -33.07 17.36
N PHE A 59 -7.77 -32.61 16.36
CA PHE A 59 -7.85 -31.21 15.95
C PHE A 59 -9.09 -30.56 16.55
N GLU A 60 -8.92 -29.34 17.06
CA GLU A 60 -10.00 -28.56 17.69
C GLU A 60 -10.51 -27.43 16.77
N SER A 61 -9.67 -26.94 15.84
CA SER A 61 -9.96 -25.83 14.94
C SER A 61 -10.03 -26.25 13.47
N GLU A 62 -10.52 -25.35 12.65
CA GLU A 62 -10.51 -25.48 11.18
C GLU A 62 -9.27 -24.83 10.54
N THR A 63 -8.38 -24.24 11.36
CA THR A 63 -7.23 -23.52 10.85
C THR A 63 -6.13 -24.45 10.36
N ASP A 64 -5.44 -24.01 9.31
CA ASP A 64 -4.23 -24.67 8.82
C ASP A 64 -3.08 -24.57 9.84
N THR A 65 -3.04 -23.51 10.63
CA THR A 65 -2.03 -23.25 11.66
C THR A 65 -2.01 -24.29 12.77
N GLU A 66 -3.14 -24.89 13.14
CA GLU A 66 -3.18 -25.96 14.14
C GLU A 66 -2.34 -27.15 13.70
N SER A 67 -2.23 -27.42 12.38
CA SER A 67 -1.37 -28.45 11.83
C SER A 67 0.11 -28.25 12.19
N ILE A 68 0.59 -27.00 12.28
CA ILE A 68 1.96 -26.71 12.73
C ILE A 68 2.14 -27.11 14.19
N ALA A 69 1.22 -26.67 15.07
CA ALA A 69 1.32 -26.95 16.50
C ALA A 69 1.33 -28.47 16.78
N LYS A 70 0.44 -29.21 16.11
CA LYS A 70 0.40 -30.68 16.21
C LYS A 70 1.63 -31.35 15.61
N LEU A 71 2.18 -30.82 14.50
CA LEU A 71 3.38 -31.36 13.88
C LEU A 71 4.60 -31.14 14.78
N VAL A 72 4.73 -29.97 15.43
CA VAL A 72 5.79 -29.71 16.42
C VAL A 72 5.72 -30.75 17.53
N LYS A 73 4.53 -30.98 18.09
CA LYS A 73 4.31 -31.96 19.15
C LYS A 73 4.67 -33.39 18.68
N TYR A 74 4.19 -33.80 17.50
CA TYR A 74 4.49 -35.09 16.93
C TYR A 74 6.02 -35.30 16.77
N MET A 75 6.73 -34.31 16.22
CA MET A 75 8.17 -34.40 16.02
C MET A 75 8.94 -34.36 17.35
N TYR A 76 8.44 -33.66 18.35
CA TYR A 76 9.00 -33.61 19.68
C TYR A 76 8.86 -34.95 20.41
N ASP A 77 7.66 -35.55 20.38
CA ASP A 77 7.38 -36.85 21.03
C ASP A 77 8.13 -38.00 20.38
N ASN A 78 8.44 -37.91 19.08
CA ASN A 78 9.09 -38.95 18.31
C ASN A 78 10.56 -38.60 17.93
N ARG A 79 11.23 -37.73 18.71
CA ARG A 79 12.63 -37.38 18.44
C ARG A 79 13.57 -38.53 18.70
N ASP A 80 14.59 -38.67 17.82
CA ASP A 80 15.55 -39.76 17.87
C ASP A 80 16.48 -39.71 19.09
N SER A 81 16.72 -38.55 19.68
CA SER A 81 17.47 -38.33 20.91
C SER A 81 17.00 -37.10 21.66
N ASP A 82 17.18 -37.09 22.99
CA ASP A 82 16.87 -35.94 23.84
C ASP A 82 17.82 -34.74 23.62
N ASP A 83 18.92 -34.94 22.92
CA ASP A 83 19.93 -33.91 22.65
C ASP A 83 19.58 -32.99 21.47
N ILE A 84 18.49 -33.25 20.74
CA ILE A 84 18.06 -32.39 19.64
C ILE A 84 17.59 -31.07 20.20
N SER A 85 18.24 -29.97 19.82
CA SER A 85 17.79 -28.63 20.22
C SER A 85 16.40 -28.32 19.66
N PHE A 86 15.60 -27.56 20.41
CA PHE A 86 14.27 -27.15 19.96
C PHE A 86 14.33 -26.36 18.64
N THR A 87 15.36 -25.54 18.45
CA THR A 87 15.58 -24.79 17.20
C THR A 87 15.74 -25.74 16.00
N THR A 88 16.51 -26.80 16.14
CA THR A 88 16.69 -27.84 15.09
C THR A 88 15.37 -28.57 14.81
N LEU A 89 14.57 -28.80 15.83
CA LEU A 89 13.25 -29.42 15.67
C LEU A 89 12.31 -28.49 14.86
N VAL A 90 12.29 -27.19 15.17
CA VAL A 90 11.53 -26.20 14.43
C VAL A 90 11.97 -26.10 12.96
N GLU A 91 13.26 -26.11 12.69
CA GLU A 91 13.81 -26.15 11.32
C GLU A 91 13.30 -27.39 10.54
N ARG A 92 13.25 -28.56 11.18
CA ARG A 92 12.70 -29.78 10.57
C ARG A 92 11.19 -29.68 10.32
N VAL A 93 10.44 -29.05 11.23
CA VAL A 93 8.99 -28.78 11.04
C VAL A 93 8.77 -27.89 9.82
N ILE A 94 9.52 -26.78 9.71
CA ILE A 94 9.42 -25.85 8.58
C ILE A 94 9.69 -26.56 7.25
N GLN A 95 10.62 -27.49 7.20
CA GLN A 95 10.93 -28.27 5.99
C GLN A 95 9.79 -29.20 5.53
N GLN A 96 8.83 -29.53 6.40
CA GLN A 96 7.65 -30.34 6.07
C GLN A 96 6.46 -29.51 5.58
N LEU A 97 6.52 -28.19 5.78
CA LEU A 97 5.44 -27.29 5.38
C LEU A 97 5.60 -26.89 3.92
N VAL A 98 4.50 -26.96 3.15
CA VAL A 98 4.43 -26.42 1.79
C VAL A 98 3.50 -25.22 1.83
N MET A 99 4.04 -24.06 1.50
CA MET A 99 3.28 -22.81 1.53
C MET A 99 2.90 -22.37 0.13
N HIS A 100 1.75 -21.71 0.00
CA HIS A 100 1.28 -21.23 -1.30
C HIS A 100 2.19 -20.07 -1.74
N GLY A 101 2.67 -20.13 -2.99
CA GLY A 101 3.62 -19.17 -3.55
C GLY A 101 5.09 -19.59 -3.48
N ALA A 102 5.40 -20.71 -2.85
CA ALA A 102 6.76 -21.21 -2.74
C ALA A 102 7.13 -22.18 -3.86
N GLN A 103 7.60 -21.68 -4.98
CA GLN A 103 8.82 -22.24 -5.50
C GLN A 103 9.93 -21.77 -4.53
N ARG A 104 10.31 -22.66 -3.60
CA ARG A 104 11.48 -22.56 -2.71
C ARG A 104 11.93 -21.12 -2.37
N GLY A 105 11.33 -20.49 -1.37
CA GLY A 105 11.87 -19.26 -0.81
C GLY A 105 10.86 -18.20 -0.35
N VAL A 106 9.65 -18.56 0.08
CA VAL A 106 8.76 -17.61 0.76
C VAL A 106 8.91 -17.81 2.26
N GLY A 107 9.37 -16.77 2.94
CA GLY A 107 9.57 -16.76 4.37
C GLY A 107 8.25 -16.89 5.11
N THR A 108 8.18 -17.92 5.92
CA THR A 108 7.18 -18.03 6.96
C THR A 108 7.51 -17.05 8.06
N GLN A 109 6.73 -16.02 8.22
CA GLN A 109 6.70 -15.27 9.47
C GLN A 109 5.83 -16.04 10.48
N GLY A 110 6.38 -17.13 10.99
CA GLY A 110 5.78 -17.93 12.05
C GLY A 110 6.55 -17.75 13.35
N TRP A 111 5.83 -17.57 14.43
CA TRP A 111 6.40 -17.52 15.78
C TRP A 111 5.98 -18.78 16.52
N MET A 112 6.95 -19.54 17.00
CA MET A 112 6.73 -20.65 17.90
C MET A 112 7.29 -20.28 19.27
N GLY A 113 6.44 -20.29 20.29
CA GLY A 113 6.84 -20.13 21.68
C GLY A 113 6.64 -21.43 22.45
N THR A 114 7.58 -21.83 23.28
CA THR A 114 7.41 -22.92 24.23
C THR A 114 7.40 -22.36 25.63
N ASP A 115 6.40 -22.73 26.44
CA ASP A 115 6.44 -22.59 27.89
C ASP A 115 7.23 -23.76 28.47
N ILE A 116 8.55 -23.66 28.45
CA ILE A 116 9.38 -24.54 29.29
C ILE A 116 9.55 -23.78 30.60
N HIS A 117 8.75 -24.14 31.60
CA HIS A 117 8.96 -23.73 32.98
C HIS A 117 10.30 -24.26 33.50
N ALA A 118 11.34 -23.44 33.37
CA ALA A 118 12.47 -23.54 34.28
C ALA A 118 12.25 -22.53 35.42
N PRO A 119 12.15 -22.95 36.69
CA PRO A 119 12.00 -22.03 37.79
C PRO A 119 13.32 -21.25 37.94
N GLY A 120 13.31 -19.95 37.69
CA GLY A 120 14.33 -19.02 38.17
C GLY A 120 15.12 -18.19 37.17
N SER A 121 14.58 -17.77 36.04
CA SER A 121 15.29 -16.79 35.20
C SER A 121 14.46 -15.50 34.99
N ASN A 122 14.94 -14.40 35.56
CA ASN A 122 14.50 -13.05 35.26
C ASN A 122 15.00 -12.67 33.85
N THR A 123 14.17 -12.75 32.82
CA THR A 123 14.55 -12.26 31.49
C THR A 123 13.53 -11.26 30.98
N GLN A 124 13.98 -10.02 30.75
CA GLN A 124 13.23 -9.00 30.00
C GLN A 124 13.19 -9.41 28.52
N GLY A 125 12.09 -9.98 28.07
CA GLY A 125 11.85 -10.28 26.66
C GLY A 125 11.58 -9.04 25.85
N SER A 126 12.31 -8.85 24.75
CA SER A 126 11.98 -7.83 23.76
C SER A 126 10.77 -8.24 22.94
N PRO A 127 9.80 -7.37 22.68
CA PRO A 127 8.65 -7.71 21.85
C PRO A 127 9.09 -7.93 20.39
N VAL A 128 8.62 -9.02 19.80
CA VAL A 128 8.85 -9.33 18.40
C VAL A 128 7.51 -9.21 17.68
N LYS A 129 7.47 -8.36 16.65
CA LYS A 129 6.24 -8.02 15.92
C LYS A 129 6.49 -8.02 14.42
N ASP A 130 5.48 -8.36 13.63
CA ASP A 130 5.51 -8.41 12.16
C ASP A 130 5.85 -7.07 11.49
N ARG A 131 5.68 -5.97 12.21
CA ARG A 131 5.88 -4.62 11.69
C ARG A 131 6.71 -3.78 12.62
N VAL A 132 7.64 -3.07 12.03
CA VAL A 132 8.44 -2.08 12.72
C VAL A 132 7.58 -0.99 13.35
N SER A 133 6.52 -0.55 12.69
CA SER A 133 5.57 0.43 13.21
C SER A 133 4.94 0.02 14.53
N ALA A 134 4.79 -1.27 14.78
CA ALA A 134 4.21 -1.79 16.00
C ALA A 134 5.18 -1.82 17.19
N VAL A 135 6.48 -1.69 16.96
CA VAL A 135 7.52 -1.68 18.01
C VAL A 135 8.23 -0.34 18.13
N ILE A 136 8.00 0.59 17.20
CA ILE A 136 8.73 1.87 17.13
C ILE A 136 8.51 2.75 18.37
N GLU A 137 7.38 2.59 19.06
CA GLU A 137 7.10 3.27 20.35
C GLU A 137 7.98 2.73 21.48
N HIS A 138 8.55 1.54 21.34
CA HIS A 138 9.30 0.85 22.40
C HIS A 138 10.79 0.76 22.07
N THR A 139 11.19 0.75 20.79
CA THR A 139 12.59 0.67 20.39
C THR A 139 12.81 1.30 19.03
N ASN A 140 13.98 1.92 18.85
CA ASN A 140 14.46 2.42 17.58
C ASN A 140 15.48 1.47 16.91
N ARG A 141 15.72 0.29 17.49
CA ARG A 141 16.61 -0.72 16.94
C ARG A 141 15.84 -1.98 16.63
N VAL A 142 15.90 -2.42 15.38
CA VAL A 142 15.26 -3.65 14.91
C VAL A 142 16.23 -4.47 14.09
N ILE A 143 16.04 -5.79 14.10
CA ILE A 143 16.72 -6.73 13.24
C ILE A 143 15.66 -7.33 12.32
N PHE A 144 15.84 -7.20 11.02
CA PHE A 144 14.99 -7.88 10.04
C PHE A 144 15.49 -9.30 9.88
N LEU A 145 14.59 -10.27 10.01
CA LEU A 145 14.83 -11.66 9.62
C LEU A 145 14.60 -11.77 8.11
N GLU A 146 15.49 -12.54 7.46
CA GLU A 146 15.36 -12.88 6.05
C GLU A 146 14.56 -14.17 5.90
N ASP A 147 14.13 -14.47 4.69
CA ASP A 147 13.51 -15.75 4.37
C ASP A 147 14.44 -16.90 4.78
N ASP A 148 13.88 -17.94 5.38
CA ASP A 148 14.62 -19.10 5.94
C ASP A 148 15.46 -18.79 7.20
N ASP A 149 15.38 -17.60 7.81
CA ASP A 149 16.00 -17.32 9.12
C ASP A 149 15.11 -17.85 10.25
N VAL A 150 15.72 -18.54 11.20
CA VAL A 150 15.10 -18.96 12.46
C VAL A 150 15.76 -18.22 13.62
N ALA A 151 15.01 -17.36 14.28
CA ALA A 151 15.46 -16.66 15.48
C ALA A 151 14.95 -17.38 16.73
N ALA A 152 15.83 -17.73 17.65
CA ALA A 152 15.48 -18.31 18.94
C ALA A 152 15.94 -17.41 20.09
N VAL A 153 15.07 -17.22 21.07
CA VAL A 153 15.40 -16.54 22.32
C VAL A 153 15.33 -17.58 23.44
N VAL A 154 16.46 -17.87 24.03
CA VAL A 154 16.60 -18.82 25.15
C VAL A 154 17.31 -18.10 26.29
N ASP A 155 16.75 -18.09 27.47
CA ASP A 155 17.31 -17.42 28.66
C ASP A 155 17.73 -15.95 28.38
N GLY A 156 16.91 -15.22 27.60
CA GLY A 156 17.19 -13.83 27.24
C GLY A 156 18.28 -13.63 26.18
N ARG A 157 18.83 -14.70 25.63
CA ARG A 157 19.85 -14.66 24.58
C ARG A 157 19.20 -14.93 23.22
N LEU A 158 19.32 -13.97 22.31
CA LEU A 158 18.90 -14.12 20.93
C LEU A 158 19.97 -14.88 20.13
N SER A 159 19.57 -15.94 19.44
CA SER A 159 20.36 -16.62 18.41
C SER A 159 19.59 -16.62 17.09
N ILE A 160 20.28 -16.38 15.98
CA ILE A 160 19.68 -16.42 14.64
C ILE A 160 20.37 -17.52 13.84
N HIS A 161 19.60 -18.50 13.44
CA HIS A 161 20.04 -19.62 12.61
C HIS A 161 19.64 -19.34 11.17
N ARG A 162 20.60 -19.39 10.26
CA ARG A 162 20.40 -19.16 8.83
C ARG A 162 20.60 -20.43 8.06
N ILE A 163 19.58 -20.84 7.32
CA ILE A 163 19.63 -22.03 6.47
C ILE A 163 20.50 -21.74 5.23
N LYS A 164 20.48 -20.49 4.74
CA LYS A 164 21.35 -20.03 3.64
C LYS A 164 22.34 -18.97 4.14
N ARG A 165 23.65 -19.22 3.97
CA ARG A 165 24.70 -18.27 4.33
C ARG A 165 24.86 -17.21 3.26
N THR A 166 24.18 -16.07 3.38
CA THR A 166 24.50 -14.84 2.63
C THR A 166 24.25 -13.62 3.49
N ALA A 167 25.30 -12.81 3.64
CA ALA A 167 25.36 -11.42 4.07
C ALA A 167 25.03 -11.01 5.53
N VAL A 168 25.71 -9.98 5.91
CA VAL A 168 25.87 -9.26 7.17
C VAL A 168 24.53 -8.74 7.75
N ASN A 169 24.27 -9.06 9.02
CA ASN A 169 23.21 -8.41 9.82
C ASN A 169 23.47 -6.91 9.90
N LYS A 170 22.63 -6.09 9.26
CA LYS A 170 22.58 -4.66 9.49
C LYS A 170 21.44 -4.36 10.46
N SER A 171 21.78 -3.92 11.67
CA SER A 171 20.80 -3.28 12.54
C SER A 171 20.45 -1.92 11.94
N ILE A 172 19.16 -1.65 11.71
CA ILE A 172 18.68 -0.37 11.22
C ILE A 172 18.20 0.45 12.41
N ILE A 173 18.70 1.68 12.54
CA ILE A 173 18.22 2.63 13.53
C ILE A 173 17.03 3.37 12.91
N LEU A 174 15.87 3.23 13.53
CA LEU A 174 14.64 3.90 13.11
C LEU A 174 14.40 5.10 14.04
N SER A 175 14.27 6.27 13.45
CA SER A 175 14.08 7.53 14.19
C SER A 175 12.71 8.15 13.88
N PHE A 176 11.59 7.44 14.18
CA PHE A 176 10.27 8.02 14.06
C PHE A 176 9.39 7.65 15.25
N ILE A 177 9.00 8.67 16.01
CA ILE A 177 7.92 8.58 17.00
C ILE A 177 6.71 9.26 16.36
N SER A 178 5.70 8.47 15.99
CA SER A 178 4.45 9.01 15.44
C SER A 178 3.44 9.17 16.58
N PHE A 179 3.29 10.38 17.10
CA PHE A 179 2.19 10.73 18.00
C PHE A 179 0.99 11.22 17.19
N ILE A 180 -0.22 10.89 17.62
CA ILE A 180 -1.47 11.35 16.99
C ILE A 180 -1.60 12.89 17.09
N GLY A 181 -1.00 13.49 18.12
CA GLY A 181 -1.04 14.93 18.34
C GLY A 181 -2.45 15.44 18.64
N ASN A 182 -2.82 16.57 18.04
CA ASN A 182 -4.13 17.22 18.22
C ASN A 182 -5.22 16.69 17.27
N PHE A 183 -4.98 15.59 16.57
CA PHE A 183 -5.94 15.00 15.64
C PHE A 183 -6.78 13.93 16.33
N SER A 184 -7.99 13.70 15.81
CA SER A 184 -8.92 12.71 16.34
C SER A 184 -8.57 11.27 15.94
N SER A 185 -7.78 11.09 14.87
CA SER A 185 -7.39 9.80 14.30
C SER A 185 -6.08 9.92 13.51
N PHE A 186 -5.43 8.80 13.25
CA PHE A 186 -4.24 8.76 12.39
C PHE A 186 -4.56 9.16 10.96
N MET A 187 -5.69 8.70 10.41
CA MET A 187 -6.09 9.07 9.05
C MET A 187 -6.26 10.58 8.90
N GLN A 188 -6.91 11.26 9.86
CA GLN A 188 -7.04 12.71 9.83
C GLN A 188 -5.65 13.37 9.84
N LYS A 189 -4.79 12.98 10.76
CA LYS A 189 -3.42 13.48 10.84
C LYS A 189 -2.67 13.30 9.52
N GLU A 190 -2.74 12.11 8.93
CA GLU A 190 -2.05 11.78 7.68
C GLU A 190 -2.56 12.60 6.49
N ILE A 191 -3.85 12.93 6.43
CA ILE A 191 -4.40 13.84 5.43
C ILE A 191 -3.82 15.25 5.61
N PHE A 192 -3.78 15.76 6.84
CA PHE A 192 -3.26 17.11 7.13
C PHE A 192 -1.73 17.23 7.06
N GLU A 193 -1.00 16.12 7.11
CA GLU A 193 0.46 16.07 6.93
C GLU A 193 0.91 16.03 5.46
N GLN A 194 0.01 15.93 4.50
CA GLN A 194 0.37 15.82 3.07
C GLN A 194 1.26 16.98 2.56
N PRO A 195 1.08 18.25 2.97
CA PRO A 195 2.00 19.32 2.59
C PRO A 195 3.45 18.99 2.94
N GLU A 196 3.68 18.51 4.16
CA GLU A 196 5.02 18.11 4.62
C GLU A 196 5.52 16.85 3.91
N SER A 197 4.66 15.87 3.69
CA SER A 197 4.99 14.63 3.00
C SER A 197 5.51 14.88 1.58
N VAL A 198 4.89 15.82 0.84
CA VAL A 198 5.33 16.22 -0.49
C VAL A 198 6.68 16.93 -0.44
N VAL A 199 6.89 17.85 0.52
CA VAL A 199 8.19 18.51 0.74
C VAL A 199 9.28 17.48 1.04
N ASN A 200 9.00 16.51 1.92
CA ASN A 200 9.96 15.47 2.29
C ASN A 200 10.30 14.56 1.09
N THR A 201 9.32 14.28 0.23
CA THR A 201 9.54 13.52 -1.01
C THR A 201 10.46 14.26 -1.98
N MET A 202 10.37 15.58 -2.07
CA MET A 202 11.21 16.42 -2.95
C MET A 202 12.59 16.72 -2.37
N ARG A 203 12.72 16.70 -1.05
CA ARG A 203 13.94 17.14 -0.33
C ARG A 203 15.17 16.36 -0.79
N GLY A 204 16.20 17.10 -1.23
CA GLY A 204 17.48 16.55 -1.71
C GLY A 204 17.39 15.86 -3.07
N ARG A 205 16.24 15.91 -3.74
CA ARG A 205 16.03 15.31 -5.07
C ARG A 205 15.82 16.35 -6.17
N VAL A 206 15.22 17.47 -5.83
CA VAL A 206 14.95 18.57 -6.76
C VAL A 206 15.87 19.73 -6.44
N ASN A 207 16.62 20.17 -7.43
CA ASN A 207 17.33 21.45 -7.38
C ASN A 207 16.52 22.46 -8.21
N PHE A 208 15.91 23.41 -7.52
CA PHE A 208 15.06 24.43 -8.15
C PHE A 208 15.87 25.52 -8.83
N ASP A 209 17.14 25.71 -8.45
CA ASP A 209 18.02 26.71 -9.08
C ASP A 209 18.46 26.26 -10.47
N ASP A 210 18.82 24.98 -10.60
CA ASP A 210 19.32 24.37 -11.85
C ASP A 210 18.25 23.63 -12.64
N TYR A 211 17.03 23.52 -12.12
CA TYR A 211 15.92 22.70 -12.66
C TYR A 211 16.33 21.25 -12.89
N THR A 212 17.11 20.68 -11.97
CA THR A 212 17.58 19.31 -12.06
C THR A 212 16.94 18.41 -11.01
N VAL A 213 16.78 17.14 -11.37
CA VAL A 213 16.30 16.09 -10.47
C VAL A 213 17.37 15.02 -10.32
N ASN A 214 17.69 14.68 -9.08
CA ASN A 214 18.66 13.64 -8.75
C ASN A 214 17.98 12.52 -7.96
N LEU A 215 17.86 11.34 -8.57
CA LEU A 215 17.32 10.12 -7.97
C LEU A 215 18.48 9.13 -7.77
N GLY A 216 19.17 9.26 -6.64
CA GLY A 216 20.40 8.51 -6.36
C GLY A 216 20.26 7.01 -6.54
N GLY A 217 19.13 6.43 -6.11
CA GLY A 217 18.88 4.99 -6.24
C GLY A 217 18.65 4.49 -7.67
N LEU A 218 18.46 5.39 -8.66
CA LEU A 218 18.30 5.03 -10.08
C LEU A 218 19.52 5.39 -10.93
N LYS A 219 20.49 6.10 -10.36
CA LYS A 219 21.60 6.74 -11.10
C LYS A 219 22.36 5.75 -11.98
N ASP A 220 22.66 4.59 -11.46
CA ASP A 220 23.49 3.59 -12.15
C ASP A 220 22.71 2.85 -13.25
N HIS A 221 21.38 2.83 -13.19
CA HIS A 221 20.47 2.14 -14.12
C HIS A 221 19.78 3.07 -15.12
N ILE A 222 20.06 4.39 -15.10
CA ILE A 222 19.41 5.37 -16.00
C ILE A 222 19.56 4.99 -17.48
N LYS A 223 20.74 4.48 -17.88
CA LYS A 223 21.00 4.10 -19.27
C LYS A 223 20.15 2.92 -19.72
N GLU A 224 19.88 1.95 -18.82
CA GLU A 224 19.01 0.81 -19.08
C GLU A 224 17.56 1.24 -19.20
N ILE A 225 17.10 2.09 -18.25
CA ILE A 225 15.74 2.66 -18.27
C ILE A 225 15.49 3.46 -19.55
N GLN A 226 16.51 4.15 -20.08
CA GLN A 226 16.38 4.90 -21.33
C GLN A 226 16.27 4.06 -22.58
N ARG A 227 16.89 2.89 -22.58
CA ARG A 227 16.90 1.97 -23.72
C ARG A 227 15.70 1.02 -23.73
N CYS A 228 14.89 1.01 -22.67
CA CYS A 228 13.75 0.11 -22.59
C CYS A 228 12.72 0.41 -23.68
N ARG A 229 11.95 -0.61 -24.06
CA ARG A 229 10.88 -0.50 -25.06
C ARG A 229 9.54 -0.14 -24.44
N ARG A 230 9.32 -0.48 -23.18
CA ARG A 230 8.10 -0.15 -22.43
C ARG A 230 8.39 -0.09 -20.93
N LEU A 231 7.52 0.63 -20.23
CA LEU A 231 7.48 0.67 -18.77
C LEU A 231 6.26 -0.11 -18.29
N ILE A 232 6.43 -0.92 -17.25
CA ILE A 232 5.34 -1.67 -16.62
C ILE A 232 5.28 -1.24 -15.15
N LEU A 233 4.16 -0.66 -14.73
CA LEU A 233 3.90 -0.27 -13.34
C LEU A 233 3.02 -1.34 -12.71
N ILE A 234 3.52 -2.05 -11.71
CA ILE A 234 2.85 -3.17 -11.05
C ILE A 234 2.57 -2.79 -9.60
N ALA A 235 1.31 -2.85 -9.19
CA ALA A 235 0.90 -2.42 -7.86
C ALA A 235 -0.49 -2.95 -7.48
N CYS A 236 -0.90 -2.73 -6.23
CA CYS A 236 -2.22 -3.04 -5.69
C CYS A 236 -2.87 -1.79 -5.08
N GLY A 237 -4.21 -1.71 -5.09
CA GLY A 237 -4.99 -0.70 -4.37
C GLY A 237 -4.59 0.75 -4.70
N THR A 238 -4.38 1.56 -3.68
CA THR A 238 -3.97 2.97 -3.79
C THR A 238 -2.68 3.15 -4.60
N SER A 239 -1.71 2.23 -4.47
CA SER A 239 -0.47 2.27 -5.26
C SER A 239 -0.71 2.03 -6.75
N TYR A 240 -1.68 1.17 -7.10
CA TYR A 240 -2.12 0.98 -8.48
C TYR A 240 -2.77 2.26 -9.02
N HIS A 241 -3.65 2.93 -8.24
CA HIS A 241 -4.25 4.20 -8.67
C HIS A 241 -3.21 5.30 -8.89
N ALA A 242 -2.15 5.33 -8.08
CA ALA A 242 -1.04 6.25 -8.32
C ALA A 242 -0.29 5.93 -9.63
N GLY A 243 -0.13 4.66 -9.98
CA GLY A 243 0.36 4.23 -11.29
C GLY A 243 -0.54 4.71 -12.43
N VAL A 244 -1.86 4.55 -12.30
CA VAL A 244 -2.84 5.05 -13.29
C VAL A 244 -2.76 6.57 -13.44
N ALA A 245 -2.61 7.32 -12.33
CA ALA A 245 -2.49 8.78 -12.33
C ALA A 245 -1.26 9.27 -13.10
N THR A 246 -0.18 8.52 -13.07
CA THR A 246 1.11 8.93 -13.65
C THR A 246 1.35 8.36 -15.05
N ARG A 247 0.56 7.39 -15.49
CA ARG A 247 0.72 6.75 -16.81
C ARG A 247 0.78 7.77 -17.94
N GLN A 248 -0.22 8.66 -18.02
CA GLN A 248 -0.29 9.65 -19.09
C GLN A 248 0.92 10.58 -19.09
N VAL A 249 1.37 11.03 -17.92
CA VAL A 249 2.56 11.89 -17.78
C VAL A 249 3.82 11.16 -18.25
N LEU A 250 3.97 9.89 -17.87
CA LEU A 250 5.11 9.08 -18.32
C LEU A 250 5.10 8.88 -19.84
N GLU A 251 3.94 8.57 -20.44
CA GLU A 251 3.80 8.43 -21.90
C GLU A 251 4.12 9.74 -22.62
N GLU A 252 3.58 10.87 -22.17
CA GLU A 252 3.82 12.20 -22.76
C GLU A 252 5.29 12.60 -22.68
N LEU A 253 5.97 12.32 -21.56
CA LEU A 253 7.34 12.76 -21.34
C LEU A 253 8.40 11.79 -21.86
N THR A 254 8.09 10.50 -21.96
CA THR A 254 9.07 9.48 -22.39
C THR A 254 8.86 8.97 -23.79
N GLU A 255 7.67 9.21 -24.38
CA GLU A 255 7.23 8.63 -25.67
C GLU A 255 7.32 7.08 -25.68
N LEU A 256 7.25 6.46 -24.49
CA LEU A 256 7.25 5.02 -24.33
C LEU A 256 5.85 4.51 -23.98
N PRO A 257 5.45 3.32 -24.44
CA PRO A 257 4.25 2.66 -23.93
C PRO A 257 4.38 2.39 -22.43
N VAL A 258 3.37 2.77 -21.66
CA VAL A 258 3.31 2.55 -20.21
C VAL A 258 2.12 1.66 -19.88
N MET A 259 2.40 0.45 -19.39
CA MET A 259 1.39 -0.46 -18.88
C MET A 259 1.24 -0.25 -17.37
N VAL A 260 0.00 -0.29 -16.89
CA VAL A 260 -0.29 -0.25 -15.45
C VAL A 260 -1.11 -1.50 -15.12
N GLU A 261 -0.57 -2.34 -14.26
CA GLU A 261 -1.07 -3.67 -13.99
C GLU A 261 -1.41 -3.86 -12.52
N LEU A 262 -2.54 -4.48 -12.24
CA LEU A 262 -2.82 -5.04 -10.93
C LEU A 262 -1.95 -6.28 -10.72
N ALA A 263 -1.22 -6.35 -9.60
CA ALA A 263 -0.22 -7.39 -9.39
C ALA A 263 -0.82 -8.81 -9.45
N SER A 264 -2.00 -9.04 -8.88
CA SER A 264 -2.70 -10.33 -8.93
C SER A 264 -3.07 -10.72 -10.37
N ASP A 265 -3.77 -9.84 -11.10
CA ASP A 265 -4.18 -10.10 -12.49
C ASP A 265 -2.97 -10.28 -13.42
N PHE A 266 -1.90 -9.52 -13.18
CA PHE A 266 -0.63 -9.65 -13.92
C PHE A 266 -0.03 -11.06 -13.79
N LEU A 267 -0.08 -11.62 -12.58
CA LEU A 267 0.39 -12.98 -12.29
C LEU A 267 -0.55 -14.04 -12.88
N ASP A 268 -1.87 -13.92 -12.66
CA ASP A 268 -2.87 -14.88 -13.12
C ASP A 268 -2.85 -15.05 -14.65
N ARG A 269 -2.64 -13.96 -15.39
CA ARG A 269 -2.52 -13.96 -16.85
C ARG A 269 -1.17 -14.47 -17.35
N ASN A 270 -0.19 -14.70 -16.47
CA ASN A 270 1.19 -14.98 -16.88
C ASN A 270 1.70 -13.96 -17.90
N THR A 271 1.52 -12.69 -17.61
CA THR A 271 1.78 -11.57 -18.54
C THR A 271 3.19 -11.65 -19.13
N PRO A 272 3.34 -11.55 -20.48
CA PRO A 272 4.66 -11.61 -21.10
C PRO A 272 5.57 -10.46 -20.67
N VAL A 273 6.75 -10.80 -20.19
CA VAL A 273 7.81 -9.87 -19.76
C VAL A 273 9.08 -10.19 -20.50
N PHE A 274 9.76 -9.17 -20.97
CA PHE A 274 10.98 -9.26 -21.77
C PHE A 274 12.16 -8.59 -21.05
N ARG A 275 13.39 -8.93 -21.42
CA ARG A 275 14.61 -8.34 -20.86
C ARG A 275 14.74 -6.83 -21.11
N ASP A 276 14.12 -6.34 -22.18
CA ASP A 276 14.12 -4.91 -22.52
C ASP A 276 13.00 -4.13 -21.82
N ASP A 277 12.21 -4.78 -20.96
CA ASP A 277 11.21 -4.12 -20.13
C ASP A 277 11.82 -3.57 -18.85
N VAL A 278 11.24 -2.47 -18.36
CA VAL A 278 11.51 -1.94 -17.03
C VAL A 278 10.24 -2.04 -16.20
N CYS A 279 10.30 -2.82 -15.12
CA CYS A 279 9.17 -3.11 -14.26
C CYS A 279 9.30 -2.32 -12.94
N PHE A 280 8.33 -1.45 -12.67
CA PHE A 280 8.23 -0.68 -11.44
C PHE A 280 7.28 -1.36 -10.47
N PHE A 281 7.75 -1.64 -9.27
CA PHE A 281 6.97 -2.24 -8.17
C PHE A 281 6.68 -1.18 -7.14
N ILE A 282 5.40 -0.80 -7.05
CA ILE A 282 4.95 0.32 -6.23
C ILE A 282 4.20 -0.22 -5.02
N SER A 283 4.70 0.06 -3.82
CA SER A 283 4.05 -0.36 -2.58
C SER A 283 4.41 0.58 -1.43
N GLN A 284 3.43 1.02 -0.67
CA GLN A 284 3.66 1.85 0.52
C GLN A 284 4.49 1.09 1.57
N SER A 285 4.04 -0.10 1.95
CA SER A 285 4.73 -0.94 2.93
C SER A 285 5.96 -1.63 2.36
N GLY A 286 5.97 -1.90 1.04
CA GLY A 286 6.96 -2.74 0.39
C GLY A 286 6.88 -4.23 0.76
N GLU A 287 5.74 -4.66 1.35
CA GLU A 287 5.49 -6.02 1.82
C GLU A 287 4.21 -6.63 1.23
N THR A 288 3.63 -6.01 0.20
CA THR A 288 2.42 -6.52 -0.44
C THR A 288 2.72 -7.82 -1.18
N ALA A 289 2.05 -8.92 -0.81
CA ALA A 289 2.36 -10.27 -1.31
C ALA A 289 2.33 -10.36 -2.85
N ASP A 290 1.21 -9.98 -3.48
CA ASP A 290 1.07 -10.05 -4.94
C ASP A 290 2.13 -9.21 -5.66
N THR A 291 2.43 -8.00 -5.14
CA THR A 291 3.45 -7.13 -5.74
C THR A 291 4.84 -7.75 -5.64
N LEU A 292 5.15 -8.42 -4.52
CA LEU A 292 6.42 -9.11 -4.31
C LEU A 292 6.55 -10.34 -5.21
N MET A 293 5.47 -11.10 -5.38
CA MET A 293 5.44 -12.23 -6.31
C MET A 293 5.62 -11.78 -7.76
N GLY A 294 4.95 -10.69 -8.14
CA GLY A 294 5.13 -10.05 -9.45
C GLY A 294 6.57 -9.59 -9.70
N LEU A 295 7.24 -9.08 -8.66
CA LEU A 295 8.66 -8.72 -8.72
C LEU A 295 9.53 -9.95 -9.03
N ARG A 296 9.36 -11.03 -8.28
CA ARG A 296 10.11 -12.27 -8.47
C ARG A 296 9.88 -12.86 -9.86
N TYR A 297 8.62 -12.86 -10.32
CA TYR A 297 8.23 -13.26 -11.66
C TYR A 297 8.96 -12.48 -12.77
N CYS A 298 9.06 -11.14 -12.65
CA CYS A 298 9.76 -10.30 -13.61
C CYS A 298 11.28 -10.50 -13.55
N LYS A 299 11.83 -10.66 -12.35
CA LYS A 299 13.25 -10.87 -12.12
C LYS A 299 13.76 -12.18 -12.74
N GLU A 300 12.99 -13.27 -12.62
CA GLU A 300 13.28 -14.55 -13.27
C GLU A 300 13.34 -14.44 -14.80
N ARG A 301 12.60 -13.49 -15.39
CA ARG A 301 12.60 -13.21 -16.84
C ARG A 301 13.69 -12.25 -17.29
N GLY A 302 14.46 -11.73 -16.35
CA GLY A 302 15.60 -10.86 -16.61
C GLY A 302 15.24 -9.41 -16.95
N ALA A 303 14.02 -8.94 -16.62
CA ALA A 303 13.64 -7.54 -16.71
C ALA A 303 14.30 -6.72 -15.58
N LEU A 304 14.62 -5.46 -15.86
CA LEU A 304 15.09 -4.53 -14.82
C LEU A 304 13.96 -4.23 -13.85
N THR A 305 14.18 -4.50 -12.56
CA THR A 305 13.20 -4.28 -11.49
C THR A 305 13.52 -3.03 -10.68
N VAL A 306 12.52 -2.15 -10.54
CA VAL A 306 12.64 -0.86 -9.84
C VAL A 306 11.64 -0.80 -8.70
N GLY A 307 12.11 -0.68 -7.45
CA GLY A 307 11.26 -0.56 -6.27
C GLY A 307 10.91 0.89 -5.93
N ILE A 308 9.63 1.18 -5.72
CA ILE A 308 9.16 2.46 -5.17
C ILE A 308 8.39 2.17 -3.89
N THR A 309 9.00 2.48 -2.75
CA THR A 309 8.44 2.15 -1.43
C THR A 309 8.51 3.35 -0.48
N ASN A 310 7.68 3.35 0.56
CA ASN A 310 7.80 4.32 1.64
C ASN A 310 8.62 3.77 2.81
N THR A 311 8.49 2.46 3.08
CA THR A 311 9.18 1.79 4.18
C THR A 311 10.58 1.38 3.76
N VAL A 312 11.57 1.92 4.46
CA VAL A 312 13.00 1.59 4.25
C VAL A 312 13.27 0.16 4.74
N GLY A 313 14.03 -0.60 3.95
CA GLY A 313 14.42 -1.97 4.30
C GLY A 313 13.33 -3.02 4.11
N SER A 314 12.22 -2.67 3.44
CA SER A 314 11.16 -3.61 3.08
C SER A 314 11.62 -4.64 2.05
N SER A 315 10.88 -5.74 1.91
CA SER A 315 11.22 -6.85 1.00
C SER A 315 11.34 -6.37 -0.45
N ILE A 316 10.39 -5.57 -0.95
CA ILE A 316 10.49 -4.99 -2.30
C ILE A 316 11.76 -4.14 -2.45
N SER A 317 12.11 -3.33 -1.44
CA SER A 317 13.30 -2.48 -1.52
C SER A 317 14.63 -3.25 -1.48
N ARG A 318 14.62 -4.45 -0.90
CA ARG A 318 15.80 -5.32 -0.84
C ARG A 318 15.94 -6.22 -2.06
N GLU A 319 14.82 -6.65 -2.65
CA GLU A 319 14.81 -7.62 -3.75
C GLU A 319 14.90 -6.97 -5.14
N THR A 320 14.53 -5.69 -5.29
CA THR A 320 14.66 -4.96 -6.57
C THR A 320 16.11 -4.62 -6.91
N ASP A 321 16.43 -4.52 -8.20
CA ASP A 321 17.79 -4.19 -8.67
C ASP A 321 18.17 -2.75 -8.33
N CYS A 322 17.20 -1.85 -8.35
CA CYS A 322 17.34 -0.46 -7.94
C CYS A 322 16.00 0.10 -7.45
N GLY A 323 16.00 1.29 -6.87
CA GLY A 323 14.76 1.87 -6.41
C GLY A 323 14.90 3.13 -5.59
N VAL A 324 13.79 3.59 -5.06
CA VAL A 324 13.71 4.81 -4.26
C VAL A 324 12.64 4.73 -3.18
N HIS A 325 12.89 5.42 -2.08
CA HIS A 325 11.90 5.62 -1.03
C HIS A 325 11.20 6.96 -1.20
N ILE A 326 9.87 7.00 -1.09
CA ILE A 326 9.11 8.26 -1.27
C ILE A 326 9.25 9.23 -0.08
N ASN A 327 9.66 8.75 1.09
CA ASN A 327 9.88 9.55 2.30
C ASN A 327 8.62 10.36 2.74
N ALA A 328 7.44 9.83 2.51
CA ALA A 328 6.18 10.50 2.85
C ALA A 328 5.90 10.58 4.36
N GLY A 329 6.79 10.00 5.17
CA GLY A 329 6.57 9.83 6.60
C GLY A 329 5.76 8.58 6.94
N PRO A 330 5.55 8.28 8.23
CA PRO A 330 4.80 7.10 8.65
C PRO A 330 3.33 7.18 8.26
N GLU A 331 2.74 6.04 7.93
CA GLU A 331 1.33 5.85 7.64
C GLU A 331 0.80 4.69 8.49
N ILE A 332 -0.05 5.00 9.47
CA ILE A 332 -0.57 4.06 10.48
C ILE A 332 -2.01 3.65 10.16
N GLY A 333 -2.85 4.62 9.76
CA GLY A 333 -4.21 4.35 9.30
C GLY A 333 -4.24 3.31 8.18
N VAL A 334 -5.20 2.39 8.21
CA VAL A 334 -5.30 1.31 7.20
C VAL A 334 -5.46 1.90 5.80
N ALA A 335 -6.33 2.89 5.64
CA ALA A 335 -6.53 3.60 4.38
C ALA A 335 -5.35 4.53 4.07
N SER A 336 -4.59 4.27 3.02
CA SER A 336 -3.45 5.09 2.62
C SER A 336 -3.87 6.44 2.06
N THR A 337 -3.30 7.54 2.58
CA THR A 337 -3.65 8.92 2.20
C THR A 337 -2.46 9.73 1.68
N LYS A 338 -1.25 9.49 2.16
CA LYS A 338 -0.02 10.22 1.78
C LYS A 338 0.64 9.67 0.52
N VAL A 339 0.43 8.38 0.22
CA VAL A 339 1.14 7.68 -0.87
C VAL A 339 0.82 8.28 -2.23
N ILE A 340 -0.46 8.58 -2.52
CA ILE A 340 -0.82 9.13 -3.83
C ILE A 340 -0.14 10.48 -4.10
N PRO A 341 -0.27 11.52 -3.25
CA PRO A 341 0.38 12.79 -3.51
C PRO A 341 1.91 12.67 -3.60
N SER A 342 2.53 11.93 -2.68
CA SER A 342 3.98 11.75 -2.65
C SER A 342 4.47 10.92 -3.82
N LEU A 343 3.77 9.84 -4.18
CA LEU A 343 4.14 8.98 -5.29
C LEU A 343 3.90 9.64 -6.64
N GLN A 344 2.80 10.37 -6.82
CA GLN A 344 2.53 11.14 -8.02
C GLN A 344 3.57 12.25 -8.21
N THR A 345 3.92 12.97 -7.13
CA THR A 345 5.02 13.94 -7.14
C THR A 345 6.33 13.27 -7.53
N PHE A 346 6.64 12.11 -6.93
CA PHE A 346 7.86 11.37 -7.22
C PHE A 346 7.91 10.86 -8.68
N LEU A 347 6.86 10.25 -9.18
CA LEU A 347 6.82 9.72 -10.56
C LEU A 347 6.85 10.84 -11.60
N ASN A 348 6.22 11.98 -11.32
CA ASN A 348 6.35 13.16 -12.16
C ASN A 348 7.80 13.71 -12.17
N LEU A 349 8.50 13.69 -11.03
CA LEU A 349 9.92 14.04 -10.95
C LEU A 349 10.80 13.02 -11.68
N SER A 350 10.50 11.72 -11.58
CA SER A 350 11.24 10.66 -12.27
C SER A 350 11.16 10.80 -13.79
N SER A 351 10.00 11.21 -14.32
CA SER A 351 9.82 11.46 -15.75
C SER A 351 10.65 12.66 -16.24
N LEU A 352 10.80 13.71 -15.42
CA LEU A 352 11.69 14.84 -15.71
C LEU A 352 13.17 14.42 -15.81
N CYS A 353 13.60 13.43 -15.02
CA CYS A 353 14.97 12.91 -15.05
C CYS A 353 15.32 12.28 -16.41
N LYS A 354 14.35 11.66 -17.10
CA LYS A 354 14.55 11.10 -18.45
C LYS A 354 14.67 12.16 -19.53
N SER A 355 14.06 13.33 -19.35
CA SER A 355 14.11 14.44 -20.31
C SER A 355 15.48 15.12 -20.42
N GLN A 356 16.36 14.97 -19.42
CA GLN A 356 17.74 15.48 -19.51
C GLN A 356 18.62 14.74 -20.54
N LEU A 357 18.18 13.62 -21.07
CA LEU A 357 19.02 12.67 -21.80
C LEU A 357 18.76 12.61 -23.32
N SER A 358 17.78 13.33 -23.85
CA SER A 358 17.64 13.54 -25.28
C SER A 358 17.70 15.03 -25.62
N VAL A 359 18.71 15.42 -26.36
CA VAL A 359 18.97 16.82 -26.78
C VAL A 359 17.80 17.40 -27.61
N CYS A 360 16.98 16.57 -28.25
CA CYS A 360 15.79 16.98 -28.98
C CYS A 360 14.57 17.27 -28.10
N MET A 361 14.41 16.56 -26.97
CA MET A 361 13.30 16.78 -26.03
C MET A 361 13.55 17.97 -25.10
N LYS A 362 14.82 18.31 -24.82
CA LYS A 362 15.18 19.53 -24.05
C LYS A 362 14.50 20.78 -24.59
N TYR A 363 14.34 20.88 -25.88
CA TYR A 363 13.78 22.10 -26.50
C TYR A 363 12.25 22.16 -26.40
N ARG A 364 11.55 21.02 -26.56
CA ARG A 364 10.08 20.98 -26.46
C ARG A 364 9.58 21.07 -25.02
N GLN A 365 10.22 20.41 -24.06
CA GLN A 365 9.79 20.41 -22.66
C GLN A 365 10.16 21.68 -21.91
N CYS A 366 11.36 22.25 -22.14
CA CYS A 366 11.64 23.60 -21.66
C CYS A 366 10.70 24.64 -22.29
N VAL A 367 10.23 24.41 -23.52
CA VAL A 367 9.27 25.28 -24.21
C VAL A 367 7.86 25.03 -23.66
N VAL A 368 7.40 23.78 -23.48
CA VAL A 368 6.08 23.48 -22.90
C VAL A 368 6.00 23.91 -21.44
N MET A 369 7.03 23.71 -20.63
CA MET A 369 7.07 24.22 -19.26
C MET A 369 7.26 25.75 -19.21
N ARG A 370 7.95 26.34 -20.17
CA ARG A 370 8.17 27.78 -20.29
C ARG A 370 6.97 28.51 -20.89
N ASP A 371 6.34 27.94 -21.92
CA ASP A 371 5.17 28.52 -22.60
C ASP A 371 3.88 28.32 -21.80
N ALA A 372 3.80 27.29 -20.94
CA ALA A 372 2.70 27.10 -19.99
C ALA A 372 2.82 28.00 -18.75
N GLY A 373 3.82 28.89 -18.66
CA GLY A 373 4.07 29.68 -17.47
C GLY A 373 4.47 28.85 -16.24
N LEU A 374 4.89 27.61 -16.48
CA LEU A 374 5.38 26.69 -15.48
C LEU A 374 6.76 27.16 -15.01
N LYS A 375 6.74 28.12 -14.14
CA LYS A 375 7.87 28.42 -13.30
C LYS A 375 8.08 27.24 -12.36
N ALA A 376 9.32 26.91 -12.04
CA ALA A 376 9.68 26.03 -10.92
C ALA A 376 8.88 26.37 -9.64
N ASP A 377 8.39 27.57 -9.55
CA ASP A 377 7.48 28.08 -8.56
C ASP A 377 6.25 27.17 -8.32
N THR A 378 5.70 26.47 -9.34
CA THR A 378 4.46 25.68 -9.16
C THR A 378 4.69 24.44 -8.29
N THR A 379 5.84 23.80 -8.39
CA THR A 379 6.18 22.66 -7.51
C THR A 379 6.58 23.16 -6.11
N LEU A 380 7.20 24.35 -6.02
CA LEU A 380 7.49 25.01 -4.75
C LEU A 380 6.24 25.43 -3.99
N ILE A 381 5.20 25.89 -4.69
CA ILE A 381 3.93 26.33 -4.07
C ILE A 381 2.96 25.18 -3.83
N LEU A 382 3.23 23.97 -4.36
CA LEU A 382 2.32 22.82 -4.19
C LEU A 382 1.94 22.54 -2.73
N PRO A 383 2.88 22.57 -1.75
CA PRO A 383 2.52 22.41 -0.35
C PRO A 383 1.54 23.47 0.17
N ASP A 384 1.64 24.70 -0.32
CA ASP A 384 0.74 25.79 0.09
C ASP A 384 -0.63 25.66 -0.59
N LEU A 385 -0.67 25.20 -1.84
CA LEU A 385 -1.94 24.85 -2.51
C LEU A 385 -2.64 23.69 -1.79
N ILE A 386 -1.90 22.69 -1.30
CA ILE A 386 -2.46 21.60 -0.48
C ILE A 386 -3.06 22.17 0.82
N LYS A 387 -2.38 23.10 1.51
CA LYS A 387 -2.92 23.76 2.72
C LYS A 387 -4.19 24.54 2.41
N GLU A 388 -4.25 25.23 1.26
CA GLU A 388 -5.46 25.93 0.80
C GLU A 388 -6.63 24.94 0.65
N VAL A 389 -6.41 23.77 0.05
CA VAL A 389 -7.45 22.74 -0.08
C VAL A 389 -7.86 22.19 1.29
N LEU A 390 -6.91 21.94 2.19
CA LEU A 390 -7.18 21.46 3.54
C LEU A 390 -7.99 22.46 4.38
N SER A 391 -7.89 23.76 4.09
CA SER A 391 -8.70 24.78 4.77
C SER A 391 -10.19 24.71 4.45
N MET A 392 -10.60 23.92 3.46
CA MET A 392 -12.02 23.68 3.11
C MET A 392 -12.65 22.54 3.92
N ASP A 393 -12.01 22.04 4.97
CA ASP A 393 -12.46 20.90 5.77
C ASP A 393 -13.90 21.06 6.28
N ASP A 394 -14.25 22.25 6.82
CA ASP A 394 -15.60 22.58 7.30
C ASP A 394 -16.67 22.54 6.18
N GLU A 395 -16.32 22.96 4.96
CA GLU A 395 -17.22 22.91 3.80
C GLU A 395 -17.49 21.48 3.38
N ILE A 396 -16.44 20.66 3.36
CA ILE A 396 -16.52 19.23 3.03
C ILE A 396 -17.28 18.45 4.11
N GLN A 397 -17.13 18.82 5.39
CA GLN A 397 -17.90 18.23 6.49
C GLN A 397 -19.41 18.51 6.33
N LYS A 398 -19.79 19.71 5.91
CA LYS A 398 -21.20 20.04 5.62
C LYS A 398 -21.74 19.18 4.48
N LEU A 399 -20.96 19.00 3.41
CA LEU A 399 -21.32 18.11 2.31
C LEU A 399 -21.48 16.66 2.78
N ALA A 400 -20.58 16.18 3.64
CA ALA A 400 -20.68 14.85 4.23
C ALA A 400 -21.99 14.68 5.01
N THR A 401 -22.46 15.70 5.73
CA THR A 401 -23.74 15.69 6.45
C THR A 401 -24.93 15.51 5.52
N GLU A 402 -24.86 15.98 4.27
CA GLU A 402 -25.91 15.74 3.28
C GLU A 402 -25.87 14.31 2.69
N LEU A 403 -24.72 13.68 2.67
CA LEU A 403 -24.47 12.41 1.96
C LEU A 403 -24.39 11.17 2.86
N TYR A 404 -24.18 11.30 4.16
CA TYR A 404 -23.84 10.15 5.02
C TYR A 404 -24.94 9.08 5.12
N HIS A 405 -26.20 9.40 4.82
CA HIS A 405 -27.29 8.41 4.76
C HIS A 405 -27.38 7.63 3.45
N GLN A 406 -26.65 8.05 2.44
CA GLN A 406 -26.70 7.43 1.11
C GLN A 406 -26.03 6.05 1.13
N LYS A 407 -26.53 5.11 0.30
CA LYS A 407 -25.98 3.76 0.20
C LYS A 407 -24.96 3.61 -0.91
N SER A 408 -24.98 4.50 -1.88
CA SER A 408 -24.12 4.46 -3.06
C SER A 408 -23.70 5.86 -3.48
N VAL A 409 -22.57 5.97 -4.19
CA VAL A 409 -22.09 7.21 -4.82
C VAL A 409 -21.30 6.90 -6.09
N LEU A 410 -21.51 7.67 -7.13
CA LEU A 410 -20.72 7.62 -8.36
C LEU A 410 -19.75 8.80 -8.40
N ILE A 411 -18.47 8.53 -8.71
CA ILE A 411 -17.45 9.57 -8.83
C ILE A 411 -16.91 9.55 -10.25
N MET A 412 -16.97 10.66 -10.95
CA MET A 412 -16.68 10.74 -12.38
C MET A 412 -15.63 11.78 -12.69
N GLY A 413 -14.68 11.41 -13.53
CA GLY A 413 -13.65 12.32 -14.06
C GLY A 413 -13.08 11.81 -15.37
N ARG A 414 -12.14 12.57 -15.94
CA ARG A 414 -11.54 12.25 -17.22
C ARG A 414 -10.05 12.61 -17.24
N GLY A 415 -9.28 11.98 -18.11
CA GLY A 415 -7.84 12.23 -18.22
C GLY A 415 -7.13 11.95 -16.90
N TYR A 416 -6.33 12.88 -16.42
CA TYR A 416 -5.60 12.80 -15.14
C TYR A 416 -6.51 12.53 -13.94
N HIS A 417 -7.78 12.98 -13.99
CA HIS A 417 -8.73 12.87 -12.87
C HIS A 417 -9.44 11.53 -12.79
N TYR A 418 -9.28 10.63 -13.76
CA TYR A 418 -9.84 9.29 -13.66
C TYR A 418 -9.26 8.51 -12.46
N ALA A 419 -7.94 8.56 -12.29
CA ALA A 419 -7.29 7.94 -11.15
C ALA A 419 -7.78 8.54 -9.80
N THR A 420 -8.02 9.86 -9.77
CA THR A 420 -8.59 10.54 -8.59
C THR A 420 -9.99 10.00 -8.26
N CYS A 421 -10.80 9.71 -9.29
CA CYS A 421 -12.12 9.11 -9.08
C CYS A 421 -12.03 7.68 -8.53
N LEU A 422 -11.12 6.88 -9.06
CA LEU A 422 -10.87 5.52 -8.55
C LEU A 422 -10.45 5.55 -7.07
N GLU A 423 -9.53 6.45 -6.74
CA GLU A 423 -9.04 6.58 -5.37
C GLU A 423 -10.11 7.11 -4.40
N GLY A 424 -10.84 8.15 -4.78
CA GLY A 424 -11.94 8.66 -3.97
C GLY A 424 -13.00 7.60 -3.71
N ALA A 425 -13.35 6.81 -4.74
CA ALA A 425 -14.25 5.68 -4.59
C ALA A 425 -13.68 4.60 -3.66
N LEU A 426 -12.38 4.31 -3.76
CA LEU A 426 -11.72 3.36 -2.87
C LEU A 426 -11.78 3.84 -1.41
N LYS A 427 -11.40 5.09 -1.12
CA LYS A 427 -11.44 5.64 0.25
C LYS A 427 -12.85 5.60 0.84
N ILE A 428 -13.87 5.99 0.07
CA ILE A 428 -15.26 5.93 0.54
C ILE A 428 -15.65 4.49 0.89
N LYS A 429 -15.40 3.50 0.02
CA LYS A 429 -15.79 2.10 0.32
C LYS A 429 -15.01 1.49 1.47
N GLU A 430 -13.72 1.80 1.60
CA GLU A 430 -12.86 1.24 2.65
C GLU A 430 -13.32 1.59 4.06
N ILE A 431 -13.66 2.86 4.30
CA ILE A 431 -13.91 3.35 5.66
C ILE A 431 -15.37 3.64 5.96
N THR A 432 -16.22 3.83 4.95
CA THR A 432 -17.65 4.14 5.15
C THR A 432 -18.57 2.96 4.88
N TYR A 433 -18.06 1.91 4.23
CA TYR A 433 -18.81 0.74 3.73
C TYR A 433 -19.95 1.11 2.77
N MET A 434 -19.89 2.33 2.19
CA MET A 434 -20.79 2.78 1.14
C MET A 434 -20.32 2.22 -0.20
N HIS A 435 -21.20 1.64 -0.97
CA HIS A 435 -20.87 1.29 -2.36
C HIS A 435 -20.46 2.55 -3.13
N SER A 436 -19.29 2.53 -3.74
CA SER A 436 -18.74 3.67 -4.47
C SER A 436 -17.97 3.19 -5.70
N GLU A 437 -18.15 3.91 -6.80
CA GLU A 437 -17.55 3.56 -8.09
C GLU A 437 -16.90 4.78 -8.72
N GLY A 438 -15.63 4.63 -9.13
CA GLY A 438 -14.89 5.61 -9.92
C GLY A 438 -15.10 5.33 -11.41
N ILE A 439 -15.72 6.26 -12.14
CA ILE A 439 -16.13 6.07 -13.52
C ILE A 439 -15.36 7.04 -14.42
N LEU A 440 -14.83 6.51 -15.53
CA LEU A 440 -14.33 7.35 -16.61
C LEU A 440 -15.53 8.08 -17.27
N ALA A 441 -15.60 9.40 -17.16
CA ALA A 441 -16.74 10.17 -17.68
C ALA A 441 -16.98 9.97 -19.20
N GLY A 442 -15.99 9.46 -19.92
CA GLY A 442 -16.15 9.05 -21.32
C GLY A 442 -17.06 7.84 -21.50
N GLU A 443 -17.07 6.93 -20.52
CA GLU A 443 -17.86 5.69 -20.53
C GLU A 443 -19.29 5.87 -19.96
N LEU A 444 -19.65 7.07 -19.53
CA LEU A 444 -20.95 7.36 -18.93
C LEU A 444 -22.13 6.84 -19.79
N LYS A 445 -22.03 6.99 -21.10
CA LYS A 445 -23.08 6.55 -22.07
C LYS A 445 -23.14 5.04 -22.26
N HIS A 446 -22.12 4.31 -21.86
CA HIS A 446 -21.95 2.88 -22.10
C HIS A 446 -22.39 2.00 -20.92
N GLY A 447 -23.31 2.52 -20.09
CA GLY A 447 -23.90 1.79 -18.97
C GLY A 447 -24.18 2.67 -17.75
N PRO A 448 -23.18 3.34 -17.16
CA PRO A 448 -23.33 4.05 -15.89
C PRO A 448 -24.44 5.11 -15.86
N LEU A 449 -24.79 5.68 -17.02
CA LEU A 449 -25.87 6.67 -17.13
C LEU A 449 -27.24 6.12 -16.71
N ALA A 450 -27.44 4.82 -16.78
CA ALA A 450 -28.67 4.15 -16.34
C ALA A 450 -28.88 4.25 -14.81
N LEU A 451 -27.81 4.45 -14.05
CA LEU A 451 -27.85 4.59 -12.59
C LEU A 451 -28.21 6.02 -12.14
N VAL A 452 -28.13 7.00 -13.06
CA VAL A 452 -28.30 8.42 -12.73
C VAL A 452 -29.77 8.79 -12.67
N ASP A 453 -30.22 9.21 -11.51
CA ASP A 453 -31.53 9.80 -11.22
C ASP A 453 -31.41 10.93 -10.18
N LYS A 454 -32.54 11.42 -9.70
CA LYS A 454 -32.60 12.48 -8.67
C LYS A 454 -32.09 12.06 -7.29
N LEU A 455 -31.97 10.74 -7.01
CA LEU A 455 -31.60 10.18 -5.71
C LEU A 455 -30.15 9.71 -5.69
N MET A 456 -29.58 9.34 -6.84
CA MET A 456 -28.20 8.87 -6.93
C MET A 456 -27.22 10.03 -6.71
N PRO A 457 -26.40 10.00 -5.65
CA PRO A 457 -25.32 10.96 -5.48
C PRO A 457 -24.27 10.79 -6.57
N VAL A 458 -23.92 11.89 -7.19
CA VAL A 458 -22.86 11.94 -8.21
C VAL A 458 -21.86 13.01 -7.81
N ILE A 459 -20.59 12.70 -7.85
CA ILE A 459 -19.48 13.66 -7.71
C ILE A 459 -18.76 13.71 -9.06
N MET A 460 -18.52 14.89 -9.57
CA MET A 460 -17.83 15.09 -10.85
C MET A 460 -16.59 15.96 -10.65
N ILE A 461 -15.46 15.52 -11.19
CA ILE A 461 -14.22 16.31 -11.21
C ILE A 461 -14.11 16.95 -12.59
N ILE A 462 -14.15 18.28 -12.63
CA ILE A 462 -14.15 19.08 -13.88
C ILE A 462 -13.10 20.18 -13.73
N MET A 463 -11.92 19.97 -14.31
CA MET A 463 -10.83 20.95 -14.31
C MET A 463 -10.65 21.56 -15.69
N ARG A 464 -10.04 22.74 -15.74
CA ARG A 464 -9.82 23.50 -16.99
C ARG A 464 -8.61 22.96 -17.77
N ASP A 465 -8.64 21.65 -18.07
CA ASP A 465 -7.66 20.94 -18.87
C ASP A 465 -8.18 20.67 -20.30
N HIS A 466 -7.41 19.94 -21.10
CA HIS A 466 -7.77 19.55 -22.47
C HIS A 466 -9.04 18.68 -22.56
N THR A 467 -9.54 18.15 -21.44
CA THR A 467 -10.75 17.33 -21.37
C THR A 467 -11.99 18.14 -20.91
N TYR A 468 -11.82 19.41 -20.56
CA TYR A 468 -12.86 20.27 -19.97
C TYR A 468 -14.19 20.21 -20.71
N ALA A 469 -14.21 20.52 -22.02
CA ALA A 469 -15.44 20.51 -22.81
C ALA A 469 -16.14 19.15 -22.80
N LYS A 470 -15.37 18.06 -22.77
CA LYS A 470 -15.93 16.70 -22.73
C LYS A 470 -16.51 16.38 -21.35
N CYS A 471 -15.92 16.90 -20.27
CA CYS A 471 -16.45 16.80 -18.90
C CYS A 471 -17.72 17.62 -18.74
N GLN A 472 -17.79 18.83 -19.30
CA GLN A 472 -19.00 19.65 -19.33
C GLN A 472 -20.16 18.94 -20.07
N ASN A 473 -19.89 18.28 -21.19
CA ASN A 473 -20.89 17.46 -21.88
C ASN A 473 -21.40 16.31 -21.01
N ALA A 474 -20.54 15.65 -20.25
CA ALA A 474 -20.95 14.61 -19.31
C ALA A 474 -21.81 15.20 -18.16
N LEU A 475 -21.45 16.37 -17.65
CA LEU A 475 -22.24 17.10 -16.66
C LEU A 475 -23.66 17.37 -17.16
N GLN A 476 -23.82 17.87 -18.38
CA GLN A 476 -25.14 18.10 -18.96
C GLN A 476 -25.98 16.81 -19.10
N GLN A 477 -25.34 15.68 -19.38
CA GLN A 477 -26.04 14.40 -19.44
C GLN A 477 -26.56 13.94 -18.07
N VAL A 478 -25.79 14.17 -16.99
CA VAL A 478 -26.20 13.90 -15.61
C VAL A 478 -27.37 14.81 -15.22
N ILE A 479 -27.26 16.12 -15.49
CA ILE A 479 -28.31 17.10 -15.18
C ILE A 479 -29.61 16.80 -15.95
N ALA A 480 -29.51 16.40 -17.23
CA ALA A 480 -30.68 16.05 -18.05
C ALA A 480 -31.49 14.87 -17.50
N ARG A 481 -30.89 14.06 -16.61
CA ARG A 481 -31.55 12.93 -15.90
C ARG A 481 -31.92 13.29 -14.46
N GLN A 482 -32.03 14.58 -14.18
CA GLN A 482 -32.35 15.12 -12.86
C GLN A 482 -31.31 14.84 -11.80
N GLY A 483 -30.11 14.38 -12.18
CA GLY A 483 -28.98 14.23 -11.28
C GLY A 483 -28.59 15.58 -10.66
N ARG A 484 -28.15 15.55 -9.40
CA ARG A 484 -27.72 16.74 -8.64
C ARG A 484 -26.25 16.58 -8.23
N PRO A 485 -25.33 16.69 -9.20
CA PRO A 485 -23.92 16.39 -8.92
C PRO A 485 -23.31 17.43 -7.98
N VAL A 486 -22.37 16.96 -7.16
CA VAL A 486 -21.35 17.78 -6.51
C VAL A 486 -20.20 17.92 -7.50
N ILE A 487 -19.72 19.12 -7.73
CA ILE A 487 -18.67 19.37 -8.71
C ILE A 487 -17.41 19.84 -8.01
N ILE A 488 -16.33 19.10 -8.16
CA ILE A 488 -14.98 19.55 -7.78
C ILE A 488 -14.41 20.25 -9.03
N CYS A 489 -14.20 21.55 -8.96
CA CYS A 489 -13.77 22.35 -10.09
C CYS A 489 -12.66 23.33 -9.71
N ASP A 490 -12.02 23.88 -10.73
CA ASP A 490 -11.06 24.97 -10.59
C ASP A 490 -11.76 26.20 -9.97
N LYS A 491 -11.13 26.84 -8.97
CA LYS A 491 -11.66 28.06 -8.34
C LYS A 491 -11.84 29.23 -9.32
N GLU A 492 -11.15 29.20 -10.44
CA GLU A 492 -11.24 30.21 -11.50
C GLU A 492 -12.30 29.88 -12.57
N ASP A 493 -12.96 28.72 -12.47
CA ASP A 493 -14.04 28.33 -13.38
C ASP A 493 -15.37 28.98 -12.98
N ILE A 494 -15.46 30.27 -13.28
CA ILE A 494 -16.64 31.10 -12.96
C ILE A 494 -17.92 30.54 -13.61
N GLU A 495 -17.82 29.97 -14.80
CA GLU A 495 -18.96 29.43 -15.54
C GLU A 495 -19.57 28.21 -14.82
N THR A 496 -18.74 27.23 -14.48
CA THR A 496 -19.19 26.04 -13.74
C THR A 496 -19.75 26.44 -12.36
N ILE A 497 -19.08 27.34 -11.65
CA ILE A 497 -19.48 27.80 -10.31
C ILE A 497 -20.82 28.54 -10.35
N LYS A 498 -21.02 29.42 -11.31
CA LYS A 498 -22.27 30.20 -11.43
C LYS A 498 -23.48 29.34 -11.77
N ASN A 499 -23.25 28.30 -12.59
CA ASN A 499 -24.34 27.45 -13.10
C ASN A 499 -24.70 26.30 -12.16
N ASN A 500 -23.88 26.03 -11.12
CA ASN A 500 -24.05 24.88 -10.22
C ASN A 500 -23.96 25.32 -8.75
N LYS A 501 -24.92 24.89 -7.94
CA LYS A 501 -25.01 25.27 -6.52
C LYS A 501 -24.08 24.49 -5.58
N ARG A 502 -23.62 23.31 -6.00
CA ARG A 502 -22.84 22.37 -5.16
C ARG A 502 -21.45 22.21 -5.76
N THR A 503 -20.56 23.17 -5.51
CA THR A 503 -19.21 23.18 -6.06
C THR A 503 -18.17 23.25 -4.96
N ILE A 504 -17.15 22.42 -5.04
CA ILE A 504 -15.92 22.48 -4.25
C ILE A 504 -14.85 23.13 -5.14
N LYS A 505 -14.31 24.26 -4.70
CA LYS A 505 -13.43 25.11 -5.51
C LYS A 505 -11.96 24.83 -5.17
N VAL A 506 -11.27 24.09 -6.01
CA VAL A 506 -9.87 23.71 -5.80
C VAL A 506 -8.95 24.74 -6.48
N PRO A 507 -7.82 25.13 -5.88
CA PRO A 507 -6.87 26.02 -6.52
C PRO A 507 -6.29 25.39 -7.80
N HIS A 508 -5.99 26.25 -8.77
CA HIS A 508 -5.39 25.83 -10.03
C HIS A 508 -3.92 25.42 -9.86
N SER A 509 -3.54 24.34 -10.52
CA SER A 509 -2.17 23.90 -10.67
C SER A 509 -1.95 23.42 -12.10
N VAL A 510 -0.78 22.92 -12.42
CA VAL A 510 -0.54 22.30 -13.72
C VAL A 510 -1.30 20.98 -13.82
N ASP A 511 -1.79 20.65 -15.01
CA ASP A 511 -2.68 19.52 -15.26
C ASP A 511 -2.16 18.21 -14.64
N CYS A 512 -0.87 17.92 -14.78
CA CYS A 512 -0.24 16.69 -14.25
C CYS A 512 -0.14 16.65 -12.71
N LEU A 513 -0.22 17.79 -12.01
CA LEU A 513 -0.21 17.88 -10.55
C LEU A 513 -1.62 18.13 -9.97
N GLN A 514 -2.58 18.54 -10.80
CA GLN A 514 -3.93 18.89 -10.36
C GLN A 514 -4.64 17.73 -9.65
N GLY A 515 -4.31 16.48 -10.01
CA GLY A 515 -4.82 15.27 -9.34
C GLY A 515 -4.47 15.20 -7.86
N ILE A 516 -3.29 15.74 -7.45
CA ILE A 516 -2.86 15.81 -6.05
C ILE A 516 -3.82 16.70 -5.24
N LEU A 517 -4.24 17.83 -5.82
CA LEU A 517 -5.15 18.77 -5.15
C LEU A 517 -6.59 18.25 -5.15
N SER A 518 -7.04 17.63 -6.23
CA SER A 518 -8.42 17.16 -6.37
C SER A 518 -8.74 15.87 -5.63
N VAL A 519 -7.74 15.09 -5.16
CA VAL A 519 -7.96 13.90 -4.35
C VAL A 519 -8.25 14.24 -2.87
N ILE A 520 -7.70 15.32 -2.36
CA ILE A 520 -7.82 15.72 -0.95
C ILE A 520 -9.28 15.94 -0.52
N PRO A 521 -10.13 16.67 -1.28
CA PRO A 521 -11.55 16.79 -0.95
C PRO A 521 -12.28 15.45 -0.83
N LEU A 522 -11.89 14.44 -1.63
CA LEU A 522 -12.48 13.11 -1.58
C LEU A 522 -11.99 12.31 -0.36
N GLN A 523 -10.74 12.50 0.06
CA GLN A 523 -10.20 11.91 1.29
C GLN A 523 -10.89 12.49 2.53
N LEU A 524 -11.02 13.83 2.62
CA LEU A 524 -11.74 14.51 3.68
C LEU A 524 -13.22 14.11 3.70
N LEU A 525 -13.86 14.03 2.53
CA LEU A 525 -15.25 13.58 2.43
C LEU A 525 -15.41 12.15 2.96
N ALA A 526 -14.53 11.22 2.57
CA ALA A 526 -14.57 9.85 3.05
C ALA A 526 -14.38 9.80 4.57
N PHE A 527 -13.44 10.57 5.11
CA PHE A 527 -13.20 10.70 6.54
C PHE A 527 -14.46 11.16 7.30
N HIS A 528 -15.05 12.30 6.90
CA HIS A 528 -16.24 12.84 7.57
C HIS A 528 -17.46 11.92 7.43
N LEU A 529 -17.65 11.28 6.28
CA LEU A 529 -18.72 10.29 6.08
C LEU A 529 -18.57 9.11 7.06
N ALA A 530 -17.35 8.60 7.29
CA ALA A 530 -17.10 7.52 8.22
C ALA A 530 -17.35 7.93 9.68
N VAL A 531 -16.88 9.12 10.08
CA VAL A 531 -17.11 9.69 11.42
C VAL A 531 -18.60 9.88 11.68
N LEU A 532 -19.36 10.47 10.75
CA LEU A 532 -20.81 10.68 10.87
C LEU A 532 -21.59 9.34 10.95
N ARG A 533 -21.06 8.28 10.38
CA ARG A 533 -21.61 6.91 10.48
C ARG A 533 -21.18 6.17 11.74
N GLY A 534 -20.29 6.74 12.57
CA GLY A 534 -19.80 6.12 13.78
C GLY A 534 -18.80 4.98 13.53
N TYR A 535 -18.10 4.98 12.39
CA TYR A 535 -17.11 3.95 12.06
C TYR A 535 -15.71 4.38 12.45
N ASP A 536 -14.87 3.41 12.82
CA ASP A 536 -13.45 3.61 13.05
C ASP A 536 -12.73 3.82 11.70
N VAL A 537 -12.10 4.98 11.55
CA VAL A 537 -11.43 5.36 10.30
C VAL A 537 -10.02 4.78 10.19
N ASP A 538 -9.39 4.46 11.32
CA ASP A 538 -8.02 3.93 11.37
C ASP A 538 -8.01 2.40 11.22
N PHE A 539 -9.07 1.73 11.73
CA PHE A 539 -9.20 0.27 11.75
C PHE A 539 -10.53 -0.19 11.13
N PRO A 540 -10.74 0.02 9.83
CA PRO A 540 -11.95 -0.45 9.17
C PRO A 540 -12.04 -1.97 9.21
N ARG A 541 -13.28 -2.48 9.34
CA ARG A 541 -13.53 -3.92 9.40
C ARG A 541 -13.04 -4.64 8.14
N ASN A 542 -12.57 -5.87 8.31
CA ASN A 542 -12.14 -6.77 7.23
C ASN A 542 -10.94 -6.26 6.38
N LEU A 543 -10.26 -5.22 6.84
CA LEU A 543 -9.08 -4.69 6.16
C LEU A 543 -7.86 -4.70 7.09
N ALA A 544 -6.67 -4.84 6.51
CA ALA A 544 -5.39 -4.69 7.18
C ALA A 544 -4.52 -3.67 6.44
N LYS A 545 -3.61 -3.02 7.16
CA LYS A 545 -2.71 -1.98 6.59
C LYS A 545 -1.83 -2.52 5.46
N SER A 546 -1.39 -3.77 5.55
CA SER A 546 -0.66 -4.47 4.49
C SER A 546 -1.19 -5.88 4.36
N VAL A 547 -1.43 -6.30 3.14
CA VAL A 547 -1.81 -7.68 2.81
C VAL A 547 -0.53 -8.43 2.51
N THR A 548 -0.07 -9.22 3.48
CA THR A 548 1.17 -10.01 3.41
C THR A 548 0.92 -11.47 3.06
N VAL A 549 -0.33 -11.83 2.82
CA VAL A 549 -0.80 -13.17 2.42
C VAL A 549 -1.63 -13.07 1.17
N GLU A 550 -1.61 -14.12 0.37
CA GLU A 550 -2.41 -14.27 -0.85
C GLU A 550 -3.83 -14.76 -0.52
#